data_347bf7dc3f0eed47f771abd145a3006e
#
_entry.id   347bf7dc3f0eed47f771abd145a3006e
#
_cell.length_a   1.000
_cell.length_b   1.000
_cell.length_c   1.000
_cell.angle_alpha   90.00
_cell.angle_beta   90.00
_cell.angle_gamma   90.00
#
_symmetry.space_group_name_H-M   'P 1'
#
loop_
_entity.id
_entity.type
_entity.pdbx_description
1 polymer ?
#
loop_
_entity_poly.entity_id
_entity_poly.type
_entity_poly.pdbx_seq_one_letter_code
_entity_poly.pdbx_strand_id
1 'polypeptide(L)'
;PCLVGINITPAVIDAGKGLGLRAACEITLRDFPHSDIRIDPYVDGRTYIPINQGSFFGKFKARNPYYNGRVMRVYSGYLADDGSFDILNFEKRTYFLDGFDGIDANGIVKITAKDILKLAGDDRSVCPKPSVGKINADINNSATTATLTPTGVGALDYPSSGYIRIGSEVCSFTRSGDVLTIVRGLKGTAATEHKLGDTVQLCKEISGETVQNIVYDLL
;
A
#
# COMPACT_ATOMS: atom_id res chain seq x y z
N PRO A 1 32.44 -7.60 3.42
CA PRO A 1 31.19 -7.24 2.75
C PRO A 1 30.09 -8.21 3.17
N CYS A 2 28.92 -7.67 3.54
CA CYS A 2 27.77 -8.49 3.96
C CYS A 2 26.87 -8.89 2.79
N LEU A 3 26.99 -8.26 1.62
CA LEU A 3 26.22 -8.59 0.42
C LEU A 3 26.73 -9.91 -0.17
N VAL A 4 25.82 -10.90 -0.27
CA VAL A 4 26.09 -12.22 -0.89
C VAL A 4 25.56 -12.24 -2.32
N GLY A 5 24.38 -11.67 -2.57
CA GLY A 5 23.80 -11.62 -3.89
C GLY A 5 22.59 -10.71 -3.98
N ILE A 6 22.31 -10.27 -5.21
CA ILE A 6 21.09 -9.51 -5.56
C ILE A 6 20.48 -10.21 -6.77
N ASN A 7 19.19 -10.50 -6.69
CA ASN A 7 18.39 -10.99 -7.81
C ASN A 7 17.29 -9.97 -8.13
N ILE A 8 17.27 -9.45 -9.35
CA ILE A 8 16.28 -8.48 -9.82
C ILE A 8 15.43 -9.14 -10.90
N THR A 9 14.14 -9.26 -10.63
CA THR A 9 13.13 -9.69 -11.60
C THR A 9 12.51 -8.43 -12.22
N PRO A 10 12.60 -8.23 -13.54
CA PRO A 10 11.99 -7.08 -14.21
C PRO A 10 10.46 -7.17 -14.18
N ALA A 11 9.80 -6.00 -14.30
CA ALA A 11 8.37 -5.97 -14.59
C ALA A 11 8.13 -6.46 -16.02
N VAL A 12 7.07 -7.25 -16.19
CA VAL A 12 6.61 -7.71 -17.51
C VAL A 12 5.17 -7.27 -17.68
N ILE A 13 4.90 -6.51 -18.75
CA ILE A 13 3.54 -6.16 -19.16
C ILE A 13 3.09 -7.17 -20.21
N ASP A 14 2.06 -7.96 -19.90
CA ASP A 14 1.46 -8.89 -20.84
C ASP A 14 0.16 -8.28 -21.37
N ALA A 15 0.23 -7.73 -22.57
CA ALA A 15 -0.92 -7.12 -23.24
C ALA A 15 -2.03 -8.18 -23.42
N GLY A 16 -3.16 -7.98 -22.76
CA GLY A 16 -4.33 -8.87 -22.82
C GLY A 16 -4.51 -9.82 -21.62
N LYS A 17 -3.55 -9.88 -20.69
CA LYS A 17 -3.66 -10.71 -19.47
C LYS A 17 -3.60 -9.93 -18.16
N GLY A 18 -3.67 -8.60 -18.22
CA GLY A 18 -3.59 -7.72 -17.07
C GLY A 18 -2.19 -7.19 -16.79
N LEU A 19 -1.91 -6.76 -15.55
CA LEU A 19 -0.67 -6.07 -15.16
C LEU A 19 0.60 -6.93 -15.18
N GLY A 20 0.57 -8.16 -15.71
CA GLY A 20 1.76 -8.99 -15.83
C GLY A 20 2.51 -9.24 -14.51
N LEU A 21 3.81 -9.46 -14.63
CA LEU A 21 4.69 -9.69 -13.48
C LEU A 21 5.21 -8.34 -12.94
N ARG A 22 5.06 -8.12 -11.63
CA ARG A 22 5.63 -6.93 -10.96
C ARG A 22 7.13 -7.08 -10.81
N ALA A 23 7.87 -5.96 -10.92
CA ALA A 23 9.28 -5.97 -10.61
C ALA A 23 9.52 -6.33 -9.14
N ALA A 24 10.49 -7.19 -8.91
CA ALA A 24 10.89 -7.62 -7.57
C ALA A 24 12.41 -7.59 -7.44
N CYS A 25 12.88 -7.40 -6.22
CA CYS A 25 14.28 -7.48 -5.87
C CYS A 25 14.44 -8.36 -4.63
N GLU A 26 15.28 -9.38 -4.72
CA GLU A 26 15.69 -10.20 -3.59
C GLU A 26 17.16 -9.93 -3.30
N ILE A 27 17.46 -9.57 -2.05
CA ILE A 27 18.82 -9.32 -1.58
C ILE A 27 19.15 -10.38 -0.54
N THR A 28 20.26 -11.08 -0.76
CA THR A 28 20.84 -12.03 0.18
C THR A 28 22.03 -11.39 0.87
N LEU A 29 21.98 -11.32 2.19
CA LEU A 29 23.00 -10.73 3.03
C LEU A 29 23.54 -11.78 4.01
N ARG A 30 24.79 -11.61 4.42
CA ARG A 30 25.37 -12.36 5.52
C ARG A 30 25.38 -11.49 6.77
N ASP A 31 24.81 -12.01 7.84
CA ASP A 31 24.83 -11.37 9.13
C ASP A 31 26.24 -11.40 9.75
N PHE A 32 26.51 -10.46 10.63
CA PHE A 32 27.81 -10.32 11.25
C PHE A 32 27.70 -9.75 12.67
N PRO A 33 28.68 -10.07 13.54
CA PRO A 33 28.79 -9.45 14.84
C PRO A 33 28.97 -7.94 14.72
N HIS A 34 28.27 -7.18 15.53
CA HIS A 34 28.37 -5.72 15.56
C HIS A 34 28.16 -5.16 16.96
N SER A 35 29.09 -4.33 17.41
CA SER A 35 29.09 -3.75 18.77
C SER A 35 28.12 -2.59 18.97
N ASP A 36 27.37 -2.18 17.92
CA ASP A 36 26.49 -1.01 17.91
C ASP A 36 27.20 0.36 18.07
N ILE A 37 28.52 0.40 17.90
CA ILE A 37 29.27 1.66 17.86
C ILE A 37 28.60 2.60 16.83
N ARG A 38 28.35 3.85 17.24
CA ARG A 38 27.65 4.90 16.47
C ARG A 38 26.13 4.68 16.27
N ILE A 39 25.57 3.59 16.79
CA ILE A 39 24.12 3.31 16.72
C ILE A 39 23.50 3.42 18.13
N ASP A 40 24.15 2.82 19.13
CA ASP A 40 23.74 2.89 20.53
C ASP A 40 24.60 3.92 21.28
N PRO A 41 24.02 5.01 21.83
CA PRO A 41 24.77 6.00 22.58
C PRO A 41 25.36 5.48 23.90
N TYR A 42 24.90 4.33 24.38
CA TYR A 42 25.37 3.70 25.63
C TYR A 42 26.36 2.55 25.39
N VAL A 43 26.92 2.43 24.17
CA VAL A 43 27.80 1.31 23.82
C VAL A 43 29.09 1.28 24.64
N ASP A 44 29.64 2.42 25.02
CA ASP A 44 30.89 2.53 25.75
C ASP A 44 30.84 1.92 27.16
N GLY A 45 29.64 1.80 27.74
CA GLY A 45 29.41 1.14 29.03
C GLY A 45 29.11 -0.36 28.95
N ARG A 46 29.23 -0.97 27.77
CA ARG A 46 28.85 -2.38 27.54
C ARG A 46 29.99 -3.18 26.94
N THR A 47 30.20 -4.40 27.49
CA THR A 47 31.02 -5.41 26.80
C THR A 47 30.18 -6.08 25.74
N TYR A 48 30.60 -5.98 24.48
CA TYR A 48 29.89 -6.65 23.39
C TYR A 48 30.20 -8.15 23.32
N ILE A 49 29.17 -8.95 23.53
CA ILE A 49 29.22 -10.42 23.40
C ILE A 49 28.14 -10.80 22.39
N PRO A 50 28.49 -11.24 21.14
CA PRO A 50 27.51 -11.51 20.07
C PRO A 50 26.42 -12.50 20.49
N ILE A 51 26.75 -13.53 21.22
CA ILE A 51 25.81 -14.57 21.67
C ILE A 51 24.74 -14.03 22.62
N ASN A 52 25.05 -12.99 23.40
CA ASN A 52 24.12 -12.40 24.36
C ASN A 52 23.42 -11.15 23.82
N GLN A 53 24.05 -10.44 22.89
CA GLN A 53 23.61 -9.13 22.42
C GLN A 53 23.13 -9.15 20.95
N GLY A 54 23.30 -10.29 20.27
CA GLY A 54 22.89 -10.49 18.89
C GLY A 54 23.80 -9.83 17.85
N SER A 55 23.51 -10.11 16.64
CA SER A 55 24.23 -9.66 15.45
C SER A 55 23.57 -8.42 14.85
N PHE A 56 24.20 -7.84 13.82
CA PHE A 56 23.75 -6.59 13.20
C PHE A 56 22.33 -6.66 12.68
N PHE A 57 22.03 -7.64 11.81
CA PHE A 57 20.69 -7.71 11.18
C PHE A 57 19.60 -8.16 12.15
N GLY A 58 19.93 -8.98 13.16
CA GLY A 58 18.99 -9.32 14.23
C GLY A 58 18.56 -8.10 15.02
N LYS A 59 19.53 -7.28 15.44
CA LYS A 59 19.25 -6.01 16.14
C LYS A 59 18.57 -4.98 15.24
N PHE A 60 18.97 -4.90 13.98
CA PHE A 60 18.36 -4.02 12.99
C PHE A 60 16.87 -4.34 12.82
N LYS A 61 16.51 -5.61 12.65
CA LYS A 61 15.12 -6.05 12.55
C LYS A 61 14.33 -5.74 13.82
N ALA A 62 14.90 -6.00 14.99
CA ALA A 62 14.26 -5.72 16.27
C ALA A 62 13.97 -4.23 16.48
N ARG A 63 14.89 -3.34 16.06
CA ARG A 63 14.71 -1.89 16.13
C ARG A 63 13.74 -1.34 15.08
N ASN A 64 13.53 -2.06 13.99
CA ASN A 64 12.70 -1.64 12.87
C ASN A 64 11.58 -2.67 12.58
N PRO A 65 10.65 -2.92 13.53
CA PRO A 65 9.61 -3.93 13.35
C PRO A 65 8.64 -3.59 12.20
N TYR A 66 8.49 -2.30 11.90
CA TYR A 66 7.61 -1.79 10.83
C TYR A 66 8.40 -1.47 9.56
N TYR A 67 9.06 -2.46 9.00
CA TYR A 67 9.89 -2.32 7.79
C TYR A 67 9.08 -2.43 6.49
N ASN A 68 7.92 -3.08 6.52
CA ASN A 68 7.09 -3.30 5.33
C ASN A 68 6.64 -1.97 4.71
N GLY A 69 6.77 -1.84 3.40
CA GLY A 69 6.45 -0.63 2.65
C GLY A 69 7.52 0.47 2.73
N ARG A 70 8.63 0.28 3.45
CA ARG A 70 9.73 1.26 3.44
C ARG A 70 10.49 1.22 2.12
N VAL A 71 10.96 2.38 1.69
CA VAL A 71 11.72 2.55 0.45
C VAL A 71 13.08 1.87 0.56
N MET A 72 13.40 1.05 -0.43
CA MET A 72 14.71 0.46 -0.66
C MET A 72 15.24 0.95 -2.01
N ARG A 73 16.50 1.38 -2.05
CA ARG A 73 17.15 1.82 -3.28
C ARG A 73 18.33 0.92 -3.60
N VAL A 74 18.36 0.45 -4.84
CA VAL A 74 19.48 -0.32 -5.39
C VAL A 74 20.17 0.55 -6.40
N TYR A 75 21.48 0.72 -6.22
CA TYR A 75 22.34 1.46 -7.14
C TYR A 75 23.26 0.46 -7.83
N SER A 76 23.29 0.47 -9.15
CA SER A 76 24.15 -0.39 -9.96
C SER A 76 24.89 0.44 -11.00
N GLY A 77 26.18 0.21 -11.15
CA GLY A 77 27.02 0.96 -12.07
C GLY A 77 28.47 0.49 -12.04
N TYR A 78 29.30 1.20 -12.76
CA TYR A 78 30.72 0.94 -12.84
C TYR A 78 31.50 2.08 -12.18
N LEU A 79 32.66 1.77 -11.64
CA LEU A 79 33.62 2.80 -11.24
C LEU A 79 34.14 3.52 -12.50
N ALA A 80 34.54 4.76 -12.36
CA ALA A 80 35.26 5.46 -13.43
C ALA A 80 36.62 4.81 -13.70
N ASP A 81 37.22 5.11 -14.84
CA ASP A 81 38.51 4.54 -15.28
C ASP A 81 39.66 4.80 -14.29
N ASP A 82 39.56 5.88 -13.53
CA ASP A 82 40.52 6.24 -12.47
C ASP A 82 40.21 5.54 -11.13
N GLY A 83 39.20 4.67 -11.08
CA GLY A 83 38.74 3.98 -9.89
C GLY A 83 37.88 4.83 -8.93
N SER A 84 37.56 6.07 -9.30
CA SER A 84 36.71 6.93 -8.49
C SER A 84 35.27 6.45 -8.45
N PHE A 85 34.61 6.69 -7.31
CA PHE A 85 33.21 6.34 -7.06
C PHE A 85 32.37 7.61 -7.01
N ASP A 86 31.41 7.74 -7.92
CA ASP A 86 30.36 8.76 -7.85
C ASP A 86 28.98 8.08 -8.00
N ILE A 87 28.19 8.13 -6.93
CA ILE A 87 26.86 7.53 -6.89
C ILE A 87 25.90 8.14 -7.92
N LEU A 88 26.14 9.37 -8.41
CA LEU A 88 25.32 10.03 -9.41
C LEU A 88 25.44 9.37 -10.78
N ASN A 89 26.53 8.63 -11.03
CA ASN A 89 26.76 7.89 -12.26
C ASN A 89 26.15 6.48 -12.23
N PHE A 90 25.51 6.10 -11.10
CA PHE A 90 24.90 4.79 -10.95
C PHE A 90 23.41 4.83 -11.32
N GLU A 91 22.93 3.77 -11.98
CA GLU A 91 21.52 3.54 -12.20
C GLU A 91 20.84 3.30 -10.85
N LYS A 92 19.82 4.10 -10.54
CA LYS A 92 19.04 3.97 -9.31
C LYS A 92 17.71 3.29 -9.59
N ARG A 93 17.46 2.17 -8.93
CA ARG A 93 16.16 1.49 -8.91
C ARG A 93 15.55 1.58 -7.53
N THR A 94 14.27 1.92 -7.48
CA THR A 94 13.53 2.10 -6.23
C THR A 94 12.51 0.98 -6.07
N TYR A 95 12.53 0.35 -4.90
CA TYR A 95 11.62 -0.71 -4.49
C TYR A 95 11.05 -0.40 -3.12
N PHE A 96 10.01 -1.13 -2.73
CA PHE A 96 9.39 -1.08 -1.41
C PHE A 96 9.54 -2.43 -0.72
N LEU A 97 10.01 -2.43 0.52
CA LEU A 97 10.24 -3.63 1.30
C LEU A 97 8.92 -4.41 1.47
N ASP A 98 8.99 -5.71 1.21
CA ASP A 98 7.89 -6.65 1.31
C ASP A 98 8.13 -7.72 2.38
N GLY A 99 9.35 -8.23 2.46
CA GLY A 99 9.75 -9.24 3.41
C GLY A 99 11.14 -9.02 3.97
N PHE A 100 11.32 -9.44 5.21
CA PHE A 100 12.61 -9.51 5.88
C PHE A 100 12.66 -10.86 6.61
N ASP A 101 13.20 -11.87 5.94
CA ASP A 101 13.36 -13.19 6.53
C ASP A 101 14.55 -13.18 7.47
N GLY A 102 14.31 -13.73 8.64
CA GLY A 102 15.26 -13.69 9.74
C GLY A 102 16.57 -14.40 9.44
N ILE A 103 17.50 -14.31 10.40
CA ILE A 103 18.80 -14.94 10.31
C ILE A 103 18.59 -16.47 10.37
N ASP A 104 19.02 -17.17 9.33
CA ASP A 104 19.03 -18.62 9.33
C ASP A 104 20.24 -19.20 10.11
N ALA A 105 20.31 -20.52 10.21
CA ALA A 105 21.40 -21.21 10.91
C ALA A 105 22.81 -20.94 10.30
N ASN A 106 22.88 -20.47 9.06
CA ASN A 106 24.11 -20.12 8.35
C ASN A 106 24.44 -18.61 8.42
N GLY A 107 23.66 -17.84 9.16
CA GLY A 107 23.81 -16.40 9.25
C GLY A 107 23.34 -15.67 7.99
N ILE A 108 22.43 -16.24 7.23
CA ILE A 108 21.90 -15.62 6.01
C ILE A 108 20.60 -14.89 6.33
N VAL A 109 20.47 -13.69 5.76
CA VAL A 109 19.30 -12.84 5.80
C VAL A 109 18.83 -12.61 4.38
N LYS A 110 17.52 -12.77 4.13
CA LYS A 110 16.90 -12.45 2.84
C LYS A 110 15.96 -11.27 3.01
N ILE A 111 16.13 -10.31 2.13
CA ILE A 111 15.26 -9.12 2.05
C ILE A 111 14.58 -9.15 0.69
N THR A 112 13.26 -9.15 0.68
CA THR A 112 12.46 -9.05 -0.54
C THR A 112 11.83 -7.68 -0.64
N ALA A 113 11.81 -7.12 -1.85
CA ALA A 113 11.20 -5.84 -2.14
C ALA A 113 10.52 -5.89 -3.52
N LYS A 114 9.48 -5.10 -3.69
CA LYS A 114 8.67 -5.01 -4.91
C LYS A 114 8.62 -3.56 -5.39
N ASP A 115 8.19 -3.37 -6.62
CA ASP A 115 7.95 -2.04 -7.19
C ASP A 115 6.80 -1.29 -6.48
N ILE A 116 6.57 -0.04 -6.89
CA ILE A 116 5.54 0.83 -6.30
C ILE A 116 4.13 0.24 -6.41
N LEU A 117 3.86 -0.60 -7.42
CA LEU A 117 2.56 -1.25 -7.60
C LEU A 117 2.22 -2.23 -6.45
N LYS A 118 3.21 -2.59 -5.61
CA LYS A 118 2.95 -3.29 -4.36
C LYS A 118 2.01 -2.48 -3.47
N LEU A 119 2.23 -1.18 -3.36
CA LEU A 119 1.40 -0.30 -2.52
C LEU A 119 -0.03 -0.21 -3.05
N ALA A 120 -0.21 -0.21 -4.38
CA ALA A 120 -1.53 -0.24 -5.01
C ALA A 120 -2.27 -1.59 -4.84
N GLY A 121 -1.57 -2.65 -4.49
CA GLY A 121 -2.17 -3.96 -4.21
C GLY A 121 -2.40 -4.26 -2.73
N ASP A 122 -2.15 -3.30 -1.84
CA ASP A 122 -2.41 -3.44 -0.41
C ASP A 122 -3.89 -3.17 -0.10
N ASP A 123 -4.46 -3.84 0.89
CA ASP A 123 -5.85 -3.65 1.34
C ASP A 123 -6.16 -2.19 1.75
N ARG A 124 -5.13 -1.38 1.96
CA ARG A 124 -5.24 0.04 2.27
C ARG A 124 -5.37 0.94 1.05
N SER A 125 -5.04 0.44 -0.14
CA SER A 125 -5.09 1.18 -1.41
C SER A 125 -6.45 1.01 -2.08
N VAL A 126 -7.50 1.36 -1.37
CA VAL A 126 -8.88 1.31 -1.88
C VAL A 126 -9.41 2.73 -2.04
N CYS A 127 -9.74 3.10 -3.28
CA CYS A 127 -10.33 4.39 -3.60
C CYS A 127 -11.73 4.22 -4.24
N PRO A 128 -12.76 4.84 -3.68
CA PRO A 128 -12.79 5.46 -2.36
C PRO A 128 -12.68 4.42 -1.24
N LYS A 129 -12.24 4.85 -0.06
CA LYS A 129 -12.17 3.97 1.12
C LYS A 129 -13.55 3.35 1.41
N PRO A 130 -13.63 2.16 2.04
CA PRO A 130 -14.88 1.57 2.46
C PRO A 130 -15.69 2.54 3.33
N SER A 131 -16.94 2.79 2.96
CA SER A 131 -17.86 3.63 3.71
C SER A 131 -18.53 2.83 4.81
N VAL A 132 -18.76 3.44 5.98
CA VAL A 132 -19.42 2.78 7.11
C VAL A 132 -20.93 3.05 7.17
N GLY A 133 -21.42 3.96 6.33
CA GLY A 133 -22.83 4.33 6.28
C GLY A 133 -23.74 3.20 5.80
N LYS A 134 -24.92 3.12 6.40
CA LYS A 134 -25.95 2.15 6.06
C LYS A 134 -27.30 2.84 5.93
N ILE A 135 -28.25 2.22 5.25
CA ILE A 135 -29.63 2.68 5.16
C ILE A 135 -30.31 2.59 6.53
N ASN A 136 -30.96 3.70 6.96
CA ASN A 136 -31.62 3.80 8.25
C ASN A 136 -33.08 3.29 8.26
N ALA A 137 -33.68 3.08 7.10
CA ALA A 137 -35.04 2.54 6.95
C ALA A 137 -35.21 1.91 5.56
N ASP A 138 -36.14 0.97 5.44
CA ASP A 138 -36.46 0.37 4.13
C ASP A 138 -36.86 1.46 3.11
N ILE A 139 -36.31 1.37 1.92
CA ILE A 139 -36.66 2.24 0.79
C ILE A 139 -37.10 1.38 -0.41
N ASN A 140 -38.15 1.81 -1.06
CA ASN A 140 -38.63 1.16 -2.29
C ASN A 140 -37.85 1.62 -3.54
N ASN A 141 -38.13 1.03 -4.67
CA ASN A 141 -37.45 1.32 -5.94
C ASN A 141 -37.75 2.72 -6.53
N SER A 142 -38.72 3.45 -5.99
CA SER A 142 -39.10 4.81 -6.44
C SER A 142 -38.70 5.89 -5.43
N ALA A 143 -38.15 5.54 -4.28
CA ALA A 143 -37.71 6.49 -3.28
C ALA A 143 -36.61 7.42 -3.85
N THR A 144 -36.77 8.71 -3.61
CA THR A 144 -35.79 9.75 -4.02
C THR A 144 -34.95 10.24 -2.86
N THR A 145 -35.17 9.74 -1.67
CA THR A 145 -34.40 10.08 -0.47
C THR A 145 -34.02 8.82 0.30
N ALA A 146 -32.86 8.86 0.95
CA ALA A 146 -32.38 7.83 1.87
C ALA A 146 -31.70 8.49 3.06
N THR A 147 -31.89 7.96 4.25
CA THR A 147 -31.20 8.48 5.44
C THR A 147 -30.13 7.48 5.86
N LEU A 148 -28.95 8.00 6.19
CA LEU A 148 -27.80 7.22 6.64
C LEU A 148 -27.81 6.98 8.15
N THR A 149 -27.24 5.86 8.56
CA THR A 149 -26.93 5.53 9.95
C THR A 149 -25.48 5.02 10.01
N PRO A 150 -24.72 5.22 11.10
CA PRO A 150 -25.06 5.96 12.33
C PRO A 150 -25.17 7.48 12.10
N THR A 151 -25.82 8.16 13.03
CA THR A 151 -25.99 9.62 12.96
C THR A 151 -24.64 10.34 12.85
N GLY A 152 -24.54 11.31 11.95
CA GLY A 152 -23.33 12.08 11.65
C GLY A 152 -22.41 11.44 10.60
N VAL A 153 -22.67 10.20 10.18
CA VAL A 153 -21.84 9.50 9.18
C VAL A 153 -21.83 10.21 7.82
N GLY A 154 -22.92 10.86 7.47
CA GLY A 154 -23.00 11.63 6.22
C GLY A 154 -21.86 12.63 6.11
N ALA A 155 -21.65 13.46 7.13
CA ALA A 155 -20.60 14.47 7.12
C ALA A 155 -19.17 13.93 7.20
N LEU A 156 -19.02 12.73 7.78
CA LEU A 156 -17.70 12.11 7.98
C LEU A 156 -17.20 11.37 6.74
N ASP A 157 -18.08 10.63 6.07
CA ASP A 157 -17.68 9.66 5.02
C ASP A 157 -18.12 10.04 3.62
N TYR A 158 -19.06 10.98 3.48
CA TYR A 158 -19.64 11.32 2.17
C TYR A 158 -19.42 12.79 1.83
N PRO A 159 -18.99 13.11 0.60
CA PRO A 159 -18.97 14.49 0.11
C PRO A 159 -20.40 15.06 -0.02
N SER A 160 -20.53 16.34 -0.38
CA SER A 160 -21.83 16.98 -0.59
C SER A 160 -22.62 16.41 -1.76
N SER A 161 -21.94 15.81 -2.74
CA SER A 161 -22.54 15.14 -3.90
C SER A 161 -21.59 14.11 -4.48
N GLY A 162 -22.11 13.17 -5.26
CA GLY A 162 -21.30 12.13 -5.91
C GLY A 162 -22.13 10.93 -6.32
N TYR A 163 -21.48 9.78 -6.35
CA TYR A 163 -22.10 8.49 -6.62
C TYR A 163 -21.96 7.56 -5.44
N ILE A 164 -23.01 6.76 -5.20
CA ILE A 164 -23.02 5.69 -4.20
C ILE A 164 -23.52 4.40 -4.84
N ARG A 165 -23.12 3.29 -4.23
CA ARG A 165 -23.64 1.96 -4.54
C ARG A 165 -24.35 1.39 -3.32
N ILE A 166 -25.56 0.87 -3.52
CA ILE A 166 -26.33 0.15 -2.52
C ILE A 166 -26.67 -1.21 -3.13
N GLY A 167 -26.14 -2.30 -2.55
CA GLY A 167 -26.23 -3.61 -3.19
C GLY A 167 -25.59 -3.61 -4.60
N SER A 168 -26.39 -3.86 -5.63
CA SER A 168 -25.97 -3.80 -7.06
C SER A 168 -26.34 -2.49 -7.75
N GLU A 169 -27.10 -1.60 -7.10
CA GLU A 169 -27.59 -0.36 -7.71
C GLU A 169 -26.60 0.79 -7.52
N VAL A 170 -26.39 1.58 -8.57
CA VAL A 170 -25.63 2.83 -8.53
C VAL A 170 -26.60 4.01 -8.58
N CYS A 171 -26.44 4.93 -7.64
CA CYS A 171 -27.21 6.16 -7.55
C CYS A 171 -26.26 7.38 -7.54
N SER A 172 -26.66 8.49 -8.12
CA SER A 172 -26.07 9.78 -7.75
C SER A 172 -26.78 10.34 -6.53
N PHE A 173 -26.08 11.17 -5.78
CA PHE A 173 -26.67 11.79 -4.59
C PHE A 173 -26.22 13.23 -4.40
N THR A 174 -27.05 13.97 -3.68
CA THR A 174 -26.69 15.19 -2.96
C THR A 174 -27.03 15.00 -1.49
N ARG A 175 -26.24 15.59 -0.59
CA ARG A 175 -26.32 15.32 0.85
C ARG A 175 -26.65 16.58 1.66
N SER A 176 -27.54 16.44 2.64
CA SER A 176 -27.76 17.40 3.71
C SER A 176 -27.76 16.65 5.05
N GLY A 177 -26.71 16.83 5.84
CA GLY A 177 -26.52 15.99 7.04
C GLY A 177 -26.39 14.51 6.69
N ASP A 178 -27.23 13.67 7.28
CA ASP A 178 -27.31 12.24 6.98
C ASP A 178 -28.36 11.90 5.91
N VAL A 179 -29.08 12.90 5.40
CA VAL A 179 -30.10 12.69 4.37
C VAL A 179 -29.47 12.82 3.00
N LEU A 180 -29.64 11.79 2.19
CA LEU A 180 -29.25 11.75 0.78
C LEU A 180 -30.49 11.97 -0.08
N THR A 181 -30.45 12.92 -0.99
CA THR A 181 -31.39 13.01 -2.12
C THR A 181 -30.74 12.24 -3.27
N ILE A 182 -31.40 11.19 -3.77
CA ILE A 182 -30.81 10.22 -4.69
C ILE A 182 -31.53 10.19 -6.02
N VAL A 183 -30.76 10.01 -7.10
CA VAL A 183 -31.26 9.62 -8.43
C VAL A 183 -30.86 8.17 -8.67
N ARG A 184 -31.87 7.35 -8.95
CA ARG A 184 -31.78 5.88 -8.93
C ARG A 184 -31.40 5.28 -10.29
N GLY A 185 -30.88 4.04 -10.24
CA GLY A 185 -30.70 3.19 -11.43
C GLY A 185 -29.74 3.75 -12.47
N LEU A 186 -28.63 4.34 -12.06
CA LEU A 186 -27.65 4.93 -12.96
C LEU A 186 -26.57 3.94 -13.39
N LYS A 187 -25.76 4.32 -14.39
CA LYS A 187 -24.60 3.56 -14.89
C LYS A 187 -24.96 2.13 -15.34
N GLY A 188 -26.14 1.95 -15.94
CA GLY A 188 -26.59 0.64 -16.43
C GLY A 188 -27.16 -0.27 -15.35
N THR A 189 -27.40 0.22 -14.14
CA THR A 189 -28.06 -0.52 -13.06
C THR A 189 -29.56 -0.22 -13.03
N ALA A 190 -30.33 -1.09 -12.37
CA ALA A 190 -31.77 -0.89 -12.17
C ALA A 190 -32.07 -0.47 -10.72
N ALA A 191 -33.09 0.38 -10.55
CA ALA A 191 -33.57 0.74 -9.21
C ALA A 191 -34.25 -0.47 -8.53
N THR A 192 -33.79 -0.80 -7.34
CA THR A 192 -34.27 -1.95 -6.54
C THR A 192 -34.68 -1.50 -5.13
N GLU A 193 -35.38 -2.35 -4.41
CA GLU A 193 -35.66 -2.11 -2.99
C GLU A 193 -34.38 -2.31 -2.17
N HIS A 194 -34.20 -1.49 -1.13
CA HIS A 194 -33.13 -1.65 -0.17
C HIS A 194 -33.68 -1.70 1.25
N LYS A 195 -33.04 -2.49 2.09
CA LYS A 195 -33.48 -2.75 3.44
C LYS A 195 -32.69 -1.96 4.48
N LEU A 196 -33.30 -1.75 5.62
CA LEU A 196 -32.62 -1.26 6.81
C LEU A 196 -31.30 -2.02 7.02
N GLY A 197 -30.20 -1.29 7.13
CA GLY A 197 -28.87 -1.86 7.37
C GLY A 197 -28.07 -2.17 6.10
N ASP A 198 -28.63 -2.01 4.90
CA ASP A 198 -27.87 -2.15 3.66
C ASP A 198 -26.74 -1.13 3.61
N THR A 199 -25.56 -1.58 3.24
CA THR A 199 -24.37 -0.74 3.16
C THR A 199 -24.47 0.24 1.98
N VAL A 200 -24.16 1.49 2.25
CA VAL A 200 -24.09 2.56 1.26
C VAL A 200 -22.63 2.87 0.97
N GLN A 201 -22.07 2.34 -0.11
CA GLN A 201 -20.68 2.53 -0.47
C GLN A 201 -20.52 3.75 -1.37
N LEU A 202 -19.65 4.69 -0.96
CA LEU A 202 -19.23 5.80 -1.83
C LEU A 202 -18.52 5.23 -3.08
N CYS A 203 -18.80 5.79 -4.24
CA CYS A 203 -18.16 5.42 -5.50
C CYS A 203 -17.39 6.61 -6.08
N LYS A 204 -16.24 6.35 -6.69
CA LYS A 204 -15.52 7.32 -7.51
C LYS A 204 -15.84 7.06 -8.98
N GLU A 205 -16.26 8.09 -9.69
CA GLU A 205 -16.37 8.03 -11.14
C GLU A 205 -15.00 8.32 -11.76
N ILE A 206 -14.56 7.43 -12.63
CA ILE A 206 -13.35 7.59 -13.44
C ILE A 206 -13.81 7.73 -14.89
N SER A 207 -13.67 8.93 -15.45
CA SER A 207 -14.08 9.22 -16.82
C SER A 207 -13.02 10.07 -17.51
N GLY A 208 -12.46 9.55 -18.62
CA GLY A 208 -11.47 10.27 -19.41
C GLY A 208 -10.11 10.46 -18.75
N GLU A 209 -9.85 9.79 -17.62
CA GLU A 209 -8.57 9.86 -16.92
C GLU A 209 -7.53 8.92 -17.54
N THR A 210 -6.26 9.32 -17.46
CA THR A 210 -5.15 8.44 -17.85
C THR A 210 -4.91 7.39 -16.78
N VAL A 211 -4.37 6.23 -17.17
CA VAL A 211 -3.99 5.18 -16.22
C VAL A 211 -3.03 5.70 -15.13
N GLN A 212 -2.17 6.65 -15.48
CA GLN A 212 -1.24 7.29 -14.55
C GLN A 212 -1.99 8.03 -13.43
N ASN A 213 -3.01 8.81 -13.76
CA ASN A 213 -3.83 9.53 -12.79
C ASN A 213 -4.60 8.57 -11.88
N ILE A 214 -5.16 7.50 -12.47
CA ILE A 214 -5.87 6.46 -11.70
C ILE A 214 -4.94 5.83 -10.67
N VAL A 215 -3.72 5.46 -11.06
CA VAL A 215 -2.72 4.90 -10.15
C VAL A 215 -2.33 5.90 -9.07
N TYR A 216 -2.16 7.17 -9.43
CA TYR A 216 -1.84 8.23 -8.46
C TYR A 216 -2.93 8.43 -7.40
N ASP A 217 -4.20 8.33 -7.80
CA ASP A 217 -5.34 8.43 -6.89
C ASP A 217 -5.50 7.22 -5.95
N LEU A 218 -4.89 6.07 -6.31
CA LEU A 218 -4.91 4.85 -5.52
C LEU A 218 -3.76 4.77 -4.51
N LEU A 219 -2.71 5.60 -4.67
CA LEU A 219 -1.51 5.60 -3.83
C LEU A 219 -1.54 6.71 -2.79
#